data_6983fe43b5118f660894f4e4ceef8c8d
#
_entry.id   6983fe43b5118f660894f4e4ceef8c8d
#
_cell.length_a   1.000
_cell.length_b   1.000
_cell.length_c   1.000
_cell.angle_alpha   90.00
_cell.angle_beta   90.00
_cell.angle_gamma   90.00
#
_symmetry.space_group_name_H-M   'P 1'
#
loop_
_entity.id
_entity.type
_entity.pdbx_description
1 polymer ?
#
loop_
_entity_poly.entity_id
_entity_poly.type
_entity_poly.pdbx_seq_one_letter_code
_entity_poly.pdbx_strand_id
1 'polypeptide(L)'
;IIWPMRNLGRLIVEMSTGLVSYQRVTKLIAEEREPLDEGDVQPAGAPQGHIRFDHVAFAYEPPPEVNSNEEAADAPVETLSDHRVFDGLAFDFEPGPEIDTHGDMAGAPDGAALAEPASPTPHVLRDISFECRPGQVIALMGGAGSGKTSLVNLLPRFYDATAGLITLDGQPLNSYTRRYLRQNIGIVEQEPFLFSRSIRDNITYGVGRVVPDEEVHAAARAAAIHDGILSFPEGYSTMVGEKGVTLSGGQKQRVAIARTLLKNPRILLLDDATSSVDSETEAEIHQALQGLMENRTTFVIAHRIQSVMDADLILVLKDGRVLQHGTHDELMAQPGFYRQIYDLQARMEDELQREIAGSNE
;
A
#
# COMPACT_ATOMS: atom_id res chain seq x y z
N ILE A 1 -54.83 -17.38 11.63
CA ILE A 1 -54.60 -16.25 10.68
C ILE A 1 -53.32 -15.50 11.03
N ILE A 2 -52.97 -15.26 12.29
CA ILE A 2 -51.80 -14.48 12.72
C ILE A 2 -50.47 -15.12 12.33
N TRP A 3 -50.34 -16.43 12.44
CA TRP A 3 -49.09 -17.16 12.14
C TRP A 3 -48.69 -17.12 10.65
N PRO A 4 -49.59 -17.32 9.66
CA PRO A 4 -49.25 -17.17 8.24
C PRO A 4 -48.87 -15.71 7.87
N MET A 5 -49.51 -14.68 8.44
CA MET A 5 -49.16 -13.30 8.17
C MET A 5 -47.78 -12.91 8.69
N ARG A 6 -47.39 -13.45 9.85
CA ARG A 6 -46.06 -13.20 10.42
C ARG A 6 -44.95 -13.87 9.58
N ASN A 7 -45.22 -15.10 9.04
CA ASN A 7 -44.31 -15.76 8.13
C ASN A 7 -44.19 -15.05 6.78
N LEU A 8 -45.31 -14.47 6.26
CA LEU A 8 -45.27 -13.67 5.03
C LEU A 8 -44.40 -12.41 5.17
N GLY A 9 -44.54 -11.71 6.30
CA GLY A 9 -43.69 -10.53 6.58
C GLY A 9 -42.20 -10.88 6.61
N ARG A 10 -41.83 -12.02 7.27
CA ARG A 10 -40.43 -12.47 7.31
C ARG A 10 -39.94 -12.86 5.91
N LEU A 11 -40.77 -13.51 5.11
CA LEU A 11 -40.42 -13.92 3.75
C LEU A 11 -40.19 -12.71 2.82
N ILE A 12 -40.98 -11.64 2.98
CA ILE A 12 -40.82 -10.40 2.24
C ILE A 12 -39.47 -9.75 2.60
N VAL A 13 -39.09 -9.68 3.89
CA VAL A 13 -37.82 -9.13 4.33
C VAL A 13 -36.64 -9.98 3.81
N GLU A 14 -36.71 -11.31 3.92
CA GLU A 14 -35.68 -12.21 3.41
C GLU A 14 -35.53 -12.09 1.88
N MET A 15 -36.64 -11.98 1.14
CA MET A 15 -36.61 -11.73 -0.31
C MET A 15 -35.99 -10.36 -0.66
N SER A 16 -36.35 -9.30 0.07
CA SER A 16 -35.78 -7.97 -0.14
C SER A 16 -34.27 -7.97 0.09
N THR A 17 -33.82 -8.54 1.20
CA THR A 17 -32.38 -8.69 1.51
C THR A 17 -31.65 -9.52 0.44
N GLY A 18 -32.28 -10.63 -0.02
CA GLY A 18 -31.77 -11.45 -1.11
C GLY A 18 -31.64 -10.69 -2.43
N LEU A 19 -32.63 -9.85 -2.75
CA LEU A 19 -32.63 -9.03 -3.96
C LEU A 19 -31.50 -7.97 -3.95
N VAL A 20 -31.32 -7.29 -2.84
CA VAL A 20 -30.23 -6.31 -2.64
C VAL A 20 -28.86 -6.99 -2.76
N SER A 21 -28.70 -8.16 -2.12
CA SER A 21 -27.47 -8.93 -2.22
C SER A 21 -27.21 -9.39 -3.66
N TYR A 22 -28.24 -9.86 -4.37
CA TYR A 22 -28.16 -10.23 -5.78
C TYR A 22 -27.73 -9.05 -6.66
N GLN A 23 -28.34 -7.88 -6.47
CA GLN A 23 -27.98 -6.66 -7.21
C GLN A 23 -26.51 -6.27 -6.99
N ARG A 24 -26.02 -6.33 -5.74
CA ARG A 24 -24.60 -6.05 -5.42
C ARG A 24 -23.66 -7.04 -6.14
N VAL A 25 -23.98 -8.33 -6.10
CA VAL A 25 -23.20 -9.36 -6.79
C VAL A 25 -23.24 -9.19 -8.31
N THR A 26 -24.43 -8.87 -8.87
CA THR A 26 -24.57 -8.65 -10.31
C THR A 26 -23.80 -7.42 -10.76
N LYS A 27 -23.83 -6.32 -9.98
CA LYS A 27 -23.04 -5.13 -10.26
C LYS A 27 -21.54 -5.45 -10.28
N LEU A 28 -21.05 -6.23 -9.31
CA LEU A 28 -19.65 -6.65 -9.26
C LEU A 28 -19.26 -7.57 -10.44
N ILE A 29 -20.16 -8.46 -10.86
CA ILE A 29 -19.91 -9.35 -12.02
C ILE A 29 -19.94 -8.58 -13.34
N ALA A 30 -20.76 -7.52 -13.42
CA ALA A 30 -20.87 -6.67 -14.61
C ALA A 30 -19.72 -5.65 -14.74
N GLU A 31 -18.92 -5.48 -13.69
CA GLU A 31 -17.74 -4.59 -13.72
C GLU A 31 -16.76 -5.07 -14.80
N GLU A 32 -16.31 -4.17 -15.63
CA GLU A 32 -15.33 -4.48 -16.67
C GLU A 32 -14.02 -4.94 -16.05
N ARG A 33 -13.50 -6.06 -16.55
CA ARG A 33 -12.21 -6.55 -16.11
C ARG A 33 -11.09 -5.64 -16.60
N GLU A 34 -10.14 -5.37 -15.72
CA GLU A 34 -8.94 -4.63 -16.09
C GLU A 34 -8.23 -5.29 -17.28
N PRO A 35 -7.94 -4.54 -18.36
CA PRO A 35 -7.27 -5.08 -19.54
C PRO A 35 -5.78 -5.32 -19.24
N LEU A 36 -5.42 -6.57 -18.93
CA LEU A 36 -4.03 -6.93 -18.57
C LEU A 36 -3.09 -6.96 -19.76
N ASP A 37 -3.60 -7.18 -20.96
CA ASP A 37 -2.82 -7.35 -22.19
C ASP A 37 -2.81 -6.07 -23.06
N GLU A 38 -3.33 -4.96 -22.54
CA GLU A 38 -3.29 -3.67 -23.20
C GLU A 38 -1.89 -3.06 -23.09
N GLY A 39 -1.28 -2.72 -24.23
CA GLY A 39 0.05 -2.18 -24.38
C GLY A 39 0.77 -2.82 -25.58
N ASP A 40 1.61 -2.04 -26.25
CA ASP A 40 2.29 -2.45 -27.49
C ASP A 40 3.63 -3.14 -27.25
N VAL A 41 4.19 -2.99 -26.04
CA VAL A 41 5.53 -3.47 -25.68
C VAL A 41 5.45 -4.64 -24.73
N GLN A 42 5.90 -5.79 -25.20
CA GLN A 42 6.08 -7.01 -24.40
C GLN A 42 7.45 -7.62 -24.71
N PRO A 43 8.52 -7.18 -24.02
CA PRO A 43 9.85 -7.73 -24.23
C PRO A 43 9.91 -9.22 -23.92
N ALA A 44 10.78 -9.95 -24.65
CA ALA A 44 10.98 -11.39 -24.44
C ALA A 44 11.69 -11.73 -23.11
N GLY A 45 12.34 -10.75 -22.46
CA GLY A 45 13.11 -10.94 -21.22
C GLY A 45 12.63 -10.04 -20.10
N ALA A 46 13.17 -10.23 -18.91
CA ALA A 46 12.94 -9.36 -17.78
C ALA A 46 13.57 -7.97 -18.02
N PRO A 47 12.98 -6.88 -17.47
CA PRO A 47 13.54 -5.54 -17.59
C PRO A 47 14.89 -5.44 -16.86
N GLN A 48 15.69 -4.43 -17.23
CA GLN A 48 16.90 -4.09 -16.47
C GLN A 48 16.54 -3.41 -15.14
N GLY A 49 15.45 -2.65 -15.14
CA GLY A 49 14.95 -1.96 -13.96
C GLY A 49 15.42 -0.50 -13.86
N HIS A 50 15.78 0.13 -14.97
CA HIS A 50 16.02 1.57 -15.02
C HIS A 50 14.69 2.31 -15.06
N ILE A 51 14.38 3.10 -14.03
CA ILE A 51 13.12 3.80 -13.87
C ILE A 51 13.37 5.30 -13.79
N ARG A 52 12.60 6.09 -14.56
CA ARG A 52 12.66 7.55 -14.50
C ARG A 52 11.25 8.12 -14.39
N PHE A 53 11.07 9.01 -13.45
CA PHE A 53 9.91 9.88 -13.31
C PHE A 53 10.29 11.26 -13.85
N ASP A 54 9.45 11.86 -14.69
CA ASP A 54 9.68 13.14 -15.35
C ASP A 54 8.42 14.00 -15.23
N HIS A 55 8.45 14.98 -14.31
CA HIS A 55 7.35 15.89 -14.00
C HIS A 55 6.01 15.20 -13.76
N VAL A 56 6.02 14.07 -13.04
CA VAL A 56 4.85 13.23 -12.81
C VAL A 56 3.90 13.90 -11.82
N ALA A 57 2.62 13.97 -12.21
CA ALA A 57 1.52 14.34 -11.34
C ALA A 57 0.47 13.23 -11.33
N PHE A 58 -0.23 13.09 -10.20
CA PHE A 58 -1.28 12.12 -10.03
C PHE A 58 -2.40 12.64 -9.13
N ALA A 59 -3.64 12.39 -9.52
CA ALA A 59 -4.84 12.60 -8.72
C ALA A 59 -5.73 11.36 -8.84
N TYR A 60 -6.40 10.97 -7.75
CA TYR A 60 -7.45 9.96 -7.86
C TYR A 60 -8.66 10.55 -8.57
N GLU A 61 -9.28 9.79 -9.45
CA GLU A 61 -10.57 10.18 -10.02
C GLU A 61 -11.60 10.30 -8.89
N PRO A 62 -12.42 11.36 -8.88
CA PRO A 62 -13.50 11.42 -7.92
C PRO A 62 -14.44 10.23 -8.15
N PRO A 63 -15.04 9.66 -7.09
CA PRO A 63 -16.07 8.66 -7.25
C PRO A 63 -17.16 9.22 -8.17
N PRO A 64 -17.74 8.39 -9.09
CA PRO A 64 -18.84 8.85 -9.93
C PRO A 64 -19.93 9.45 -9.05
N GLU A 65 -20.42 10.64 -9.41
CA GLU A 65 -21.50 11.28 -8.69
C GLU A 65 -22.68 10.29 -8.65
N VAL A 66 -22.96 9.78 -7.48
CA VAL A 66 -24.16 8.98 -7.24
C VAL A 66 -25.31 9.98 -7.37
N ASN A 67 -26.04 9.90 -8.49
CA ASN A 67 -27.23 10.69 -8.69
C ASN A 67 -28.19 10.41 -7.51
N SER A 68 -28.23 11.33 -6.55
CA SER A 68 -29.04 11.24 -5.34
C SER A 68 -30.57 11.22 -5.63
N ASN A 69 -30.96 11.21 -6.89
CA ASN A 69 -32.36 11.16 -7.31
C ASN A 69 -32.92 9.75 -7.57
N GLU A 70 -32.10 8.69 -7.54
CA GLU A 70 -32.58 7.32 -7.80
C GLU A 70 -32.67 6.42 -6.55
N GLU A 71 -32.16 6.82 -5.38
CA GLU A 71 -32.18 5.99 -4.16
C GLU A 71 -32.97 6.59 -2.97
N ALA A 72 -33.81 7.57 -3.21
CA ALA A 72 -34.72 8.11 -2.16
C ALA A 72 -36.05 7.37 -2.10
N ALA A 73 -36.06 6.05 -2.18
CA ALA A 73 -37.21 5.23 -1.86
C ALA A 73 -36.76 4.05 -0.95
N ASP A 74 -37.05 4.27 0.37
CA ASP A 74 -37.11 3.24 1.41
C ASP A 74 -35.82 2.44 1.73
N ALA A 75 -34.91 3.04 2.53
CA ALA A 75 -34.16 2.27 3.52
C ALA A 75 -33.94 3.12 4.78
N PRO A 76 -34.21 2.58 5.99
CA PRO A 76 -33.86 3.27 7.22
C PRO A 76 -32.32 3.38 7.30
N VAL A 77 -31.86 4.61 7.44
CA VAL A 77 -30.44 4.93 7.65
C VAL A 77 -30.08 4.48 9.07
N GLU A 78 -29.62 3.25 9.23
CA GLU A 78 -28.75 2.92 10.33
C GLU A 78 -27.34 3.40 9.93
N THR A 79 -26.98 4.53 10.51
CA THR A 79 -25.61 5.07 10.47
C THR A 79 -24.67 4.06 11.14
N LEU A 80 -24.07 3.18 10.35
CA LEU A 80 -22.88 2.44 10.74
C LEU A 80 -21.67 3.38 10.64
N SER A 81 -21.57 4.28 11.64
CA SER A 81 -20.31 4.91 12.00
C SER A 81 -19.49 3.90 12.82
N ASP A 82 -18.87 2.94 12.15
CA ASP A 82 -17.87 2.10 12.79
C ASP A 82 -16.50 2.37 12.15
N HIS A 83 -16.05 3.62 12.33
CA HIS A 83 -14.63 3.93 12.33
C HIS A 83 -14.07 3.44 13.68
N ARG A 84 -13.68 2.19 13.78
CA ARG A 84 -12.72 1.78 14.79
C ARG A 84 -11.37 2.35 14.40
N VAL A 85 -11.20 3.61 14.78
CA VAL A 85 -9.90 4.24 14.93
C VAL A 85 -9.16 3.42 15.98
N PHE A 86 -7.99 2.91 15.63
CA PHE A 86 -7.03 2.42 16.60
C PHE A 86 -6.65 3.58 17.50
N ASP A 87 -7.26 3.61 18.70
CA ASP A 87 -6.81 4.43 19.83
C ASP A 87 -5.45 3.93 20.29
N GLY A 88 -4.44 4.72 20.04
CA GLY A 88 -3.10 4.53 20.54
C GLY A 88 -2.17 5.57 19.94
N LEU A 89 -2.10 6.76 20.57
CA LEU A 89 -1.27 7.94 20.28
C LEU A 89 -2.00 9.07 19.54
N ALA A 90 -3.00 9.64 20.20
CA ALA A 90 -3.44 10.99 19.91
C ALA A 90 -2.41 11.97 20.54
N PHE A 91 -1.69 12.70 19.70
CA PHE A 91 -1.01 13.90 20.14
C PHE A 91 -2.03 15.04 20.11
N ASP A 92 -2.41 15.52 21.29
CA ASP A 92 -3.16 16.77 21.46
C ASP A 92 -2.31 17.93 20.96
N PHE A 93 -2.68 18.48 19.81
CA PHE A 93 -2.19 19.76 19.35
C PHE A 93 -3.18 20.82 19.88
N GLU A 94 -2.80 21.56 20.91
CA GLU A 94 -3.56 22.72 21.33
C GLU A 94 -3.56 23.77 20.20
N PRO A 95 -4.73 24.21 19.72
CA PRO A 95 -4.80 25.31 18.77
C PRO A 95 -4.46 26.61 19.52
N GLY A 96 -3.52 27.36 18.97
CA GLY A 96 -3.21 28.72 19.44
C GLY A 96 -4.40 29.66 19.27
N PRO A 97 -4.41 30.83 19.96
CA PRO A 97 -5.58 31.66 20.12
C PRO A 97 -6.14 32.16 18.78
N GLU A 98 -7.46 32.01 18.61
CA GLU A 98 -8.24 32.57 17.52
C GLU A 98 -8.12 34.10 17.50
N ILE A 99 -7.76 34.65 16.37
CA ILE A 99 -7.82 36.09 16.12
C ILE A 99 -9.21 36.38 15.56
N ASP A 100 -10.04 37.01 16.39
CA ASP A 100 -11.34 37.59 16.01
C ASP A 100 -11.13 38.67 14.95
N THR A 101 -11.71 38.49 13.77
CA THR A 101 -11.95 39.57 12.82
C THR A 101 -13.43 39.58 12.45
N HIS A 102 -14.26 40.13 13.35
CA HIS A 102 -15.58 40.67 12.98
C HIS A 102 -15.39 42.06 12.37
N GLY A 103 -15.68 42.19 11.10
CA GLY A 103 -15.82 43.42 10.38
C GLY A 103 -17.06 43.36 9.50
N ASP A 104 -18.14 44.00 9.95
CA ASP A 104 -19.36 44.22 9.19
C ASP A 104 -19.09 44.91 7.85
N MET A 105 -19.68 44.38 6.78
CA MET A 105 -20.13 45.20 5.65
C MET A 105 -21.34 44.58 4.96
N ALA A 106 -22.41 45.33 4.96
CA ALA A 106 -23.68 45.09 4.29
C ALA A 106 -23.61 45.34 2.77
N GLY A 107 -24.43 44.66 2.00
CA GLY A 107 -24.84 45.12 0.67
C GLY A 107 -24.82 44.08 -0.43
N ALA A 108 -25.99 43.47 -0.70
CA ALA A 108 -26.27 42.71 -1.92
C ALA A 108 -26.27 43.59 -3.17
N PRO A 109 -26.19 43.08 -4.42
CA PRO A 109 -27.40 42.57 -5.06
C PRO A 109 -27.23 41.29 -5.92
N ASP A 110 -28.35 40.68 -6.21
CA ASP A 110 -28.61 39.57 -7.12
C ASP A 110 -27.88 39.65 -8.47
N GLY A 111 -27.34 38.54 -8.90
CA GLY A 111 -26.86 38.39 -10.27
C GLY A 111 -26.24 37.02 -10.54
N ALA A 112 -27.02 36.15 -11.18
CA ALA A 112 -26.57 34.99 -11.98
C ALA A 112 -25.47 34.11 -11.38
N ALA A 113 -25.84 33.00 -10.75
CA ALA A 113 -24.97 31.88 -10.48
C ALA A 113 -24.40 31.35 -11.79
N LEU A 114 -23.20 31.82 -12.17
CA LEU A 114 -22.35 31.10 -13.08
C LEU A 114 -21.91 29.85 -12.30
N ALA A 115 -22.21 28.67 -12.85
CA ALA A 115 -21.70 27.40 -12.33
C ALA A 115 -20.18 27.54 -12.15
N GLU A 116 -19.70 27.51 -10.91
CA GLU A 116 -18.26 27.42 -10.66
C GLU A 116 -17.74 26.16 -11.33
N PRO A 117 -16.62 26.23 -12.08
CA PRO A 117 -16.02 25.02 -12.62
C PRO A 117 -15.67 24.11 -11.44
N ALA A 118 -16.07 22.83 -11.53
CA ALA A 118 -15.79 21.80 -10.54
C ALA A 118 -14.35 21.97 -10.01
N SER A 119 -14.21 22.10 -8.69
CA SER A 119 -12.89 22.28 -8.05
C SER A 119 -11.94 21.22 -8.56
N PRO A 120 -10.75 21.58 -9.05
CA PRO A 120 -9.81 20.59 -9.58
C PRO A 120 -9.52 19.57 -8.47
N THR A 121 -9.71 18.28 -8.78
CA THR A 121 -9.38 17.18 -7.87
C THR A 121 -7.99 17.41 -7.28
N PRO A 122 -7.82 17.40 -5.96
CA PRO A 122 -6.54 17.71 -5.35
C PRO A 122 -5.51 16.67 -5.79
N HIS A 123 -4.47 17.11 -6.47
CA HIS A 123 -3.36 16.24 -6.87
C HIS A 123 -2.69 15.66 -5.62
N VAL A 124 -2.59 14.34 -5.59
CA VAL A 124 -1.89 13.59 -4.55
C VAL A 124 -0.38 13.63 -4.77
N LEU A 125 0.05 13.62 -6.04
CA LEU A 125 1.45 13.80 -6.45
C LEU A 125 1.54 15.00 -7.39
N ARG A 126 2.62 15.80 -7.22
CA ARG A 126 2.81 17.05 -7.94
C ARG A 126 4.27 17.20 -8.32
N ASP A 127 4.54 17.18 -9.63
CA ASP A 127 5.87 17.49 -10.18
C ASP A 127 6.99 16.58 -9.62
N ILE A 128 6.74 15.29 -9.61
CA ILE A 128 7.70 14.30 -9.14
C ILE A 128 8.71 13.99 -10.26
N SER A 129 9.99 14.25 -9.99
CA SER A 129 11.07 14.01 -10.94
C SER A 129 12.25 13.38 -10.23
N PHE A 130 12.65 12.18 -10.64
CA PHE A 130 13.86 11.48 -10.19
C PHE A 130 14.19 10.32 -11.13
N GLU A 131 15.40 9.81 -10.98
CA GLU A 131 15.90 8.68 -11.76
C GLU A 131 16.45 7.60 -10.83
N CYS A 132 16.16 6.35 -11.14
CA CYS A 132 16.58 5.16 -10.42
C CYS A 132 17.30 4.23 -11.40
N ARG A 133 18.55 3.92 -11.11
CA ARG A 133 19.36 2.98 -11.92
C ARG A 133 19.07 1.54 -11.56
N PRO A 134 19.33 0.59 -12.47
CA PRO A 134 19.18 -0.84 -12.17
C PRO A 134 19.92 -1.26 -10.90
N GLY A 135 19.24 -1.97 -10.02
CA GLY A 135 19.81 -2.50 -8.79
C GLY A 135 19.91 -1.50 -7.63
N GLN A 136 19.49 -0.24 -7.79
CA GLN A 136 19.47 0.73 -6.71
C GLN A 136 18.30 0.53 -5.74
N VAL A 137 18.54 0.89 -4.50
CA VAL A 137 17.54 0.97 -3.44
C VAL A 137 17.11 2.43 -3.26
N ILE A 138 15.85 2.71 -3.51
CA ILE A 138 15.23 4.02 -3.35
C ILE A 138 14.32 3.98 -2.11
N ALA A 139 14.63 4.81 -1.12
CA ALA A 139 13.82 4.95 0.08
C ALA A 139 12.84 6.12 -0.04
N LEU A 140 11.59 5.89 0.32
CA LEU A 140 10.53 6.90 0.36
C LEU A 140 10.19 7.21 1.81
N MET A 141 10.44 8.45 2.24
CA MET A 141 10.13 8.94 3.57
C MET A 141 9.14 10.09 3.52
N GLY A 142 8.41 10.30 4.62
CA GLY A 142 7.45 11.39 4.75
C GLY A 142 6.27 11.01 5.65
N GLY A 143 5.48 11.99 6.04
CA GLY A 143 4.30 11.79 6.88
C GLY A 143 3.20 10.95 6.22
N ALA A 144 2.18 10.57 6.99
CA ALA A 144 0.97 9.97 6.44
C ALA A 144 0.33 10.91 5.40
N GLY A 145 -0.18 10.36 4.30
CA GLY A 145 -0.78 11.15 3.23
C GLY A 145 0.19 11.93 2.33
N SER A 146 1.51 11.80 2.50
CA SER A 146 2.48 12.51 1.65
C SER A 146 2.59 11.98 0.20
N GLY A 147 1.93 10.86 -0.13
CA GLY A 147 1.89 10.31 -1.47
C GLY A 147 2.83 9.12 -1.73
N LYS A 148 3.54 8.59 -0.72
CA LYS A 148 4.50 7.48 -0.87
C LYS A 148 3.88 6.24 -1.54
N THR A 149 2.79 5.72 -0.97
CA THR A 149 2.09 4.54 -1.50
C THR A 149 1.48 4.82 -2.87
N SER A 150 0.95 6.03 -3.12
CA SER A 150 0.46 6.41 -4.44
C SER A 150 1.56 6.41 -5.48
N LEU A 151 2.77 6.90 -5.14
CA LEU A 151 3.91 6.93 -6.05
C LEU A 151 4.33 5.53 -6.48
N VAL A 152 4.48 4.59 -5.54
CA VAL A 152 4.89 3.21 -5.87
C VAL A 152 3.81 2.45 -6.63
N ASN A 153 2.53 2.75 -6.40
CA ASN A 153 1.41 2.12 -7.07
C ASN A 153 1.26 2.52 -8.55
N LEU A 154 1.93 3.58 -8.99
CA LEU A 154 2.04 3.91 -10.41
C LEU A 154 2.90 2.91 -11.19
N LEU A 155 3.89 2.27 -10.56
CA LEU A 155 4.81 1.34 -11.23
C LEU A 155 4.12 0.06 -11.73
N PRO A 156 3.29 -0.66 -10.95
CA PRO A 156 2.52 -1.80 -11.43
C PRO A 156 1.29 -1.39 -12.27
N ARG A 157 1.13 -0.07 -12.52
CA ARG A 157 -0.02 0.53 -13.18
C ARG A 157 -1.35 0.11 -12.54
N PHE A 158 -1.42 0.20 -11.19
CA PHE A 158 -2.70 0.18 -10.51
C PHE A 158 -3.47 1.48 -10.78
N TYR A 159 -2.71 2.54 -11.03
CA TYR A 159 -3.19 3.83 -11.50
C TYR A 159 -2.23 4.33 -12.58
N ASP A 160 -2.72 5.09 -13.54
CA ASP A 160 -1.91 5.79 -14.52
C ASP A 160 -1.65 7.24 -14.06
N ALA A 161 -0.49 7.81 -14.39
CA ALA A 161 -0.18 9.19 -14.07
C ALA A 161 -1.12 10.16 -14.79
N THR A 162 -1.58 11.21 -14.10
CA THR A 162 -2.46 12.24 -14.69
C THR A 162 -1.68 13.17 -15.64
N ALA A 163 -0.40 13.42 -15.33
CA ALA A 163 0.51 14.21 -16.16
C ALA A 163 1.96 13.77 -15.96
N GLY A 164 2.85 14.19 -16.87
CA GLY A 164 4.25 13.78 -16.85
C GLY A 164 4.47 12.41 -17.49
N LEU A 165 5.68 11.87 -17.33
CA LEU A 165 6.08 10.62 -17.95
C LEU A 165 6.84 9.73 -16.97
N ILE A 166 6.44 8.45 -16.90
CA ILE A 166 7.21 7.41 -16.21
C ILE A 166 7.78 6.50 -17.30
N THR A 167 9.08 6.22 -17.24
CA THR A 167 9.73 5.29 -18.16
C THR A 167 10.36 4.12 -17.42
N LEU A 168 10.33 2.94 -18.04
CA LEU A 168 11.05 1.76 -17.64
C LEU A 168 11.98 1.37 -18.81
N ASP A 169 13.29 1.27 -18.53
CA ASP A 169 14.32 0.98 -19.54
C ASP A 169 14.23 1.88 -20.78
N GLY A 170 13.90 3.15 -20.58
CA GLY A 170 13.78 4.17 -21.63
C GLY A 170 12.47 4.15 -22.42
N GLN A 171 11.56 3.21 -22.17
CA GLN A 171 10.25 3.17 -22.81
C GLN A 171 9.16 3.69 -21.86
N PRO A 172 8.13 4.39 -22.36
CA PRO A 172 7.01 4.82 -21.54
C PRO A 172 6.35 3.64 -20.81
N LEU A 173 6.06 3.80 -19.51
CA LEU A 173 5.50 2.73 -18.70
C LEU A 173 4.13 2.25 -19.21
N ASN A 174 3.32 3.18 -19.75
CA ASN A 174 2.01 2.89 -20.32
C ASN A 174 2.06 2.13 -21.66
N SER A 175 3.22 2.05 -22.32
CA SER A 175 3.40 1.22 -23.52
C SER A 175 3.57 -0.27 -23.22
N TYR A 176 3.96 -0.63 -22.00
CA TYR A 176 4.06 -2.02 -21.57
C TYR A 176 2.69 -2.61 -21.23
N THR A 177 2.50 -3.91 -21.48
CA THR A 177 1.32 -4.61 -20.96
C THR A 177 1.35 -4.65 -19.43
N ARG A 178 0.19 -4.46 -18.78
CA ARG A 178 0.07 -4.58 -17.30
C ARG A 178 0.54 -5.94 -16.81
N ARG A 179 0.27 -6.99 -17.59
CA ARG A 179 0.75 -8.36 -17.32
C ARG A 179 2.27 -8.42 -17.21
N TYR A 180 2.99 -7.86 -18.19
CA TYR A 180 4.46 -7.84 -18.20
C TYR A 180 5.01 -7.08 -16.99
N LEU A 181 4.49 -5.89 -16.71
CA LEU A 181 4.91 -5.09 -15.55
C LEU A 181 4.70 -5.87 -14.25
N ARG A 182 3.49 -6.39 -14.03
CA ARG A 182 3.15 -7.09 -12.80
C ARG A 182 3.84 -8.45 -12.65
N GLN A 183 4.29 -9.08 -13.73
CA GLN A 183 5.16 -10.25 -13.65
C GLN A 183 6.57 -9.90 -13.15
N ASN A 184 7.09 -8.73 -13.53
CA ASN A 184 8.44 -8.30 -13.19
C ASN A 184 8.53 -7.38 -11.96
N ILE A 185 7.39 -7.01 -11.37
CA ILE A 185 7.31 -6.23 -10.13
C ILE A 185 6.80 -7.14 -9.01
N GLY A 186 7.56 -7.22 -7.91
CA GLY A 186 7.18 -7.89 -6.67
C GLY A 186 6.76 -6.85 -5.64
N ILE A 187 5.72 -7.14 -4.88
CA ILE A 187 5.22 -6.27 -3.81
C ILE A 187 5.24 -7.07 -2.51
N VAL A 188 5.81 -6.49 -1.46
CA VAL A 188 5.70 -6.98 -0.09
C VAL A 188 5.04 -5.89 0.73
N GLU A 189 3.79 -6.13 1.11
CA GLU A 189 2.96 -5.19 1.86
C GLU A 189 3.27 -5.26 3.36
N GLN A 190 2.97 -4.19 4.10
CA GLN A 190 3.08 -4.12 5.56
C GLN A 190 2.27 -5.22 6.23
N GLU A 191 1.03 -5.44 5.79
CA GLU A 191 0.16 -6.54 6.21
C GLU A 191 -0.14 -7.47 5.04
N PRO A 192 0.69 -8.51 4.81
CA PRO A 192 0.53 -9.36 3.65
C PRO A 192 -0.77 -10.16 3.70
N PHE A 193 -1.50 -10.11 2.60
CA PHE A 193 -2.69 -10.92 2.43
C PHE A 193 -2.34 -12.36 2.05
N LEU A 194 -2.94 -13.33 2.76
CA LEU A 194 -2.86 -14.74 2.43
C LEU A 194 -4.26 -15.28 2.06
N PHE A 195 -4.31 -16.02 0.98
CA PHE A 195 -5.54 -16.67 0.52
C PHE A 195 -5.90 -17.85 1.41
N SER A 196 -7.19 -18.15 1.55
CA SER A 196 -7.69 -19.35 2.23
C SER A 196 -7.35 -20.62 1.42
N ARG A 197 -6.05 -20.94 1.39
CA ARG A 197 -5.44 -22.06 0.66
C ARG A 197 -4.29 -22.63 1.47
N SER A 198 -3.63 -23.67 0.94
CA SER A 198 -2.43 -24.22 1.57
C SER A 198 -1.29 -23.19 1.61
N ILE A 199 -0.34 -23.36 2.54
CA ILE A 199 0.88 -22.53 2.59
C ILE A 199 1.64 -22.64 1.25
N ARG A 200 1.75 -23.84 0.69
CA ARG A 200 2.34 -24.09 -0.63
C ARG A 200 1.68 -23.23 -1.71
N ASP A 201 0.34 -23.25 -1.79
CA ASP A 201 -0.39 -22.50 -2.80
C ASP A 201 -0.22 -20.98 -2.60
N ASN A 202 -0.11 -20.54 -1.36
CA ASN A 202 0.19 -19.14 -1.05
C ASN A 202 1.59 -18.74 -1.52
N ILE A 203 2.61 -19.59 -1.36
CA ILE A 203 3.98 -19.32 -1.83
C ILE A 203 4.04 -19.34 -3.36
N THR A 204 3.37 -20.28 -4.02
CA THR A 204 3.38 -20.42 -5.49
C THR A 204 2.43 -19.46 -6.21
N TYR A 205 1.65 -18.68 -5.46
CA TYR A 205 0.66 -17.77 -6.06
C TYR A 205 1.31 -16.73 -6.97
N GLY A 206 0.79 -16.61 -8.19
CA GLY A 206 1.24 -15.62 -9.18
C GLY A 206 2.51 -15.98 -9.95
N VAL A 207 3.10 -17.18 -9.76
CA VAL A 207 4.30 -17.63 -10.51
C VAL A 207 3.95 -18.00 -11.96
N GLY A 208 2.70 -18.42 -12.23
CA GLY A 208 2.22 -18.70 -13.58
C GLY A 208 2.73 -19.98 -14.23
N ARG A 209 3.44 -20.85 -13.47
CA ARG A 209 3.93 -22.17 -13.91
C ARG A 209 3.78 -23.20 -12.80
N VAL A 210 3.89 -24.46 -13.15
CA VAL A 210 4.04 -25.53 -12.15
C VAL A 210 5.41 -25.39 -11.49
N VAL A 211 5.44 -25.35 -10.16
CA VAL A 211 6.65 -25.13 -9.36
C VAL A 211 7.00 -26.45 -8.66
N PRO A 212 8.22 -26.99 -8.85
CA PRO A 212 8.71 -28.14 -8.08
C PRO A 212 8.81 -27.80 -6.58
N ASP A 213 8.64 -28.82 -5.72
CA ASP A 213 8.68 -28.62 -4.27
C ASP A 213 10.05 -28.15 -3.79
N GLU A 214 11.13 -28.56 -4.45
CA GLU A 214 12.49 -28.11 -4.15
C GLU A 214 12.64 -26.59 -4.27
N GLU A 215 12.04 -25.97 -5.30
CA GLU A 215 12.05 -24.51 -5.47
C GLU A 215 11.20 -23.82 -4.39
N VAL A 216 10.04 -24.39 -4.04
CA VAL A 216 9.19 -23.86 -2.96
C VAL A 216 9.92 -23.90 -1.63
N HIS A 217 10.60 -25.04 -1.33
CA HIS A 217 11.39 -25.20 -0.11
C HIS A 217 12.60 -24.27 -0.08
N ALA A 218 13.26 -24.05 -1.23
CA ALA A 218 14.38 -23.12 -1.32
C ALA A 218 13.92 -21.67 -1.03
N ALA A 219 12.79 -21.23 -1.61
CA ALA A 219 12.22 -19.92 -1.36
C ALA A 219 11.79 -19.76 0.12
N ALA A 220 11.21 -20.80 0.71
CA ALA A 220 10.81 -20.78 2.12
C ALA A 220 12.02 -20.73 3.07
N ARG A 221 13.13 -21.42 2.75
CA ARG A 221 14.38 -21.33 3.51
C ARG A 221 15.00 -19.94 3.41
N ALA A 222 15.05 -19.38 2.21
CA ALA A 222 15.57 -18.02 2.00
C ALA A 222 14.74 -16.96 2.72
N ALA A 223 13.43 -17.20 2.93
CA ALA A 223 12.54 -16.35 3.73
C ALA A 223 12.50 -16.73 5.22
N ALA A 224 13.37 -17.61 5.71
CA ALA A 224 13.44 -18.07 7.10
C ALA A 224 12.10 -18.60 7.66
N ILE A 225 11.25 -19.25 6.83
CA ILE A 225 9.94 -19.79 7.24
C ILE A 225 9.84 -21.31 7.11
N HIS A 226 10.83 -21.98 6.48
CA HIS A 226 10.79 -23.41 6.21
C HIS A 226 10.54 -24.26 7.44
N ASP A 227 11.32 -24.06 8.49
CA ASP A 227 11.24 -24.84 9.73
C ASP A 227 9.94 -24.57 10.47
N GLY A 228 9.47 -23.30 10.45
CA GLY A 228 8.17 -22.92 10.95
C GLY A 228 7.02 -23.64 10.21
N ILE A 229 7.12 -23.80 8.89
CA ILE A 229 6.14 -24.56 8.12
C ILE A 229 6.15 -26.04 8.49
N LEU A 230 7.33 -26.64 8.66
CA LEU A 230 7.47 -28.06 9.02
C LEU A 230 6.97 -28.35 10.45
N SER A 231 6.87 -27.35 11.32
CA SER A 231 6.29 -27.52 12.66
C SER A 231 4.77 -27.73 12.67
N PHE A 232 4.08 -27.37 11.57
CA PHE A 232 2.64 -27.66 11.43
C PHE A 232 2.39 -29.15 11.09
N PRO A 233 1.30 -29.75 11.56
CA PRO A 233 1.00 -31.17 11.32
C PRO A 233 0.96 -31.57 9.84
N GLU A 234 0.51 -30.70 8.96
CA GLU A 234 0.40 -30.95 7.52
C GLU A 234 1.51 -30.26 6.70
N GLY A 235 2.48 -29.61 7.38
CA GLY A 235 3.59 -28.91 6.74
C GLY A 235 3.10 -27.93 5.69
N TYR A 236 3.63 -28.01 4.47
CA TYR A 236 3.26 -27.16 3.35
C TYR A 236 1.80 -27.29 2.88
N SER A 237 1.14 -28.40 3.21
CA SER A 237 -0.28 -28.62 2.89
C SER A 237 -1.23 -27.98 3.90
N THR A 238 -0.70 -27.42 4.99
CA THR A 238 -1.48 -26.73 6.03
C THR A 238 -2.31 -25.61 5.40
N MET A 239 -3.64 -25.68 5.60
CA MET A 239 -4.57 -24.65 5.15
C MET A 239 -4.46 -23.41 6.03
N VAL A 240 -4.45 -22.23 5.42
CA VAL A 240 -4.40 -20.91 6.08
C VAL A 240 -5.71 -20.18 5.84
N GLY A 241 -6.11 -19.30 6.76
CA GLY A 241 -7.30 -18.43 6.63
C GLY A 241 -8.43 -18.85 7.55
N GLU A 242 -9.67 -18.38 7.29
CA GLU A 242 -10.83 -18.53 8.17
C GLU A 242 -11.17 -19.99 8.58
N LYS A 243 -10.82 -20.97 7.75
CA LYS A 243 -11.06 -22.40 7.98
C LYS A 243 -9.78 -23.19 8.25
N GLY A 244 -8.65 -22.50 8.49
CA GLY A 244 -7.35 -23.11 8.67
C GLY A 244 -6.59 -22.51 9.85
N VAL A 245 -5.27 -22.74 9.87
CA VAL A 245 -4.37 -22.21 10.90
C VAL A 245 -4.22 -20.70 10.74
N THR A 246 -4.24 -19.98 11.87
CA THR A 246 -3.88 -18.55 11.88
C THR A 246 -2.37 -18.42 12.05
N LEU A 247 -1.70 -17.86 11.04
CA LEU A 247 -0.28 -17.53 11.11
C LEU A 247 -0.07 -16.23 11.90
N SER A 248 1.06 -16.14 12.64
CA SER A 248 1.48 -14.89 13.26
C SER A 248 1.83 -13.84 12.19
N GLY A 249 1.89 -12.55 12.57
CA GLY A 249 2.27 -11.46 11.66
C GLY A 249 3.60 -11.75 10.94
N GLY A 250 4.65 -12.13 11.68
CA GLY A 250 5.95 -12.47 11.13
C GLY A 250 5.94 -13.71 10.23
N GLN A 251 5.12 -14.73 10.54
CA GLN A 251 4.95 -15.88 9.66
C GLN A 251 4.27 -15.49 8.34
N LYS A 252 3.22 -14.67 8.38
CA LYS A 252 2.56 -14.13 7.17
C LYS A 252 3.54 -13.36 6.31
N GLN A 253 4.35 -12.50 6.93
CA GLN A 253 5.37 -11.70 6.27
C GLN A 253 6.38 -12.59 5.53
N ARG A 254 6.94 -13.58 6.22
CA ARG A 254 7.92 -14.52 5.64
C ARG A 254 7.32 -15.37 4.51
N VAL A 255 6.05 -15.76 4.59
CA VAL A 255 5.34 -16.42 3.47
C VAL A 255 5.22 -15.49 2.27
N ALA A 256 4.93 -14.20 2.47
CA ALA A 256 4.87 -13.21 1.39
C ALA A 256 6.25 -12.95 0.76
N ILE A 257 7.31 -12.91 1.57
CA ILE A 257 8.69 -12.82 1.09
C ILE A 257 9.04 -14.07 0.26
N ALA A 258 8.72 -15.29 0.74
CA ALA A 258 8.93 -16.53 -0.01
C ALA A 258 8.20 -16.53 -1.36
N ARG A 259 6.94 -16.05 -1.39
CA ARG A 259 6.15 -15.85 -2.62
C ARG A 259 6.88 -14.93 -3.60
N THR A 260 7.43 -13.83 -3.11
CA THR A 260 8.11 -12.82 -3.91
C THR A 260 9.47 -13.33 -4.40
N LEU A 261 10.24 -14.04 -3.55
CA LEU A 261 11.48 -14.70 -3.94
C LEU A 261 11.25 -15.71 -5.08
N LEU A 262 10.23 -16.55 -4.94
CA LEU A 262 9.88 -17.58 -5.93
C LEU A 262 9.46 -16.97 -7.28
N LYS A 263 8.78 -15.84 -7.27
CA LYS A 263 8.41 -15.08 -8.45
C LYS A 263 9.63 -14.47 -9.15
N ASN A 264 10.69 -14.16 -8.41
CA ASN A 264 11.96 -13.58 -8.86
C ASN A 264 11.80 -12.31 -9.73
N PRO A 265 11.13 -11.26 -9.24
CA PRO A 265 10.92 -10.01 -9.96
C PRO A 265 12.23 -9.22 -10.08
N ARG A 266 12.31 -8.30 -11.05
CA ARG A 266 13.42 -7.35 -11.21
C ARG A 266 13.25 -6.06 -10.43
N ILE A 267 12.02 -5.72 -10.14
CA ILE A 267 11.64 -4.51 -9.40
C ILE A 267 10.91 -4.94 -8.14
N LEU A 268 11.25 -4.35 -7.01
CA LEU A 268 10.62 -4.61 -5.72
C LEU A 268 9.97 -3.35 -5.16
N LEU A 269 8.80 -3.52 -4.59
CA LEU A 269 8.09 -2.50 -3.81
C LEU A 269 7.90 -3.07 -2.40
N LEU A 270 8.56 -2.48 -1.42
CA LEU A 270 8.52 -2.90 -0.02
C LEU A 270 7.82 -1.80 0.79
N ASP A 271 6.68 -2.12 1.38
CA ASP A 271 5.93 -1.18 2.23
C ASP A 271 6.11 -1.60 3.68
N ASP A 272 6.94 -0.85 4.42
CA ASP A 272 7.26 -0.98 5.86
C ASP A 272 7.19 -2.42 6.43
N ALA A 273 7.91 -3.32 5.76
CA ALA A 273 7.79 -4.76 5.93
C ALA A 273 8.25 -5.30 7.31
N THR A 274 8.61 -4.44 8.28
CA THR A 274 9.16 -4.86 9.59
C THR A 274 8.42 -4.27 10.80
N SER A 275 7.39 -3.45 10.64
CA SER A 275 6.82 -2.64 11.71
C SER A 275 5.98 -3.39 12.77
N SER A 276 5.62 -4.66 12.54
CA SER A 276 4.61 -5.37 13.36
C SER A 276 5.12 -6.67 14.01
N VAL A 277 6.44 -6.84 14.21
CA VAL A 277 7.04 -8.14 14.59
C VAL A 277 7.93 -7.98 15.81
N ASP A 278 8.08 -9.08 16.61
CA ASP A 278 9.01 -9.17 17.73
C ASP A 278 10.49 -9.09 17.28
N SER A 279 11.38 -8.61 18.16
CA SER A 279 12.77 -8.27 17.80
C SER A 279 13.59 -9.44 17.23
N GLU A 280 13.34 -10.69 17.63
CA GLU A 280 14.05 -11.86 17.11
C GLU A 280 13.61 -12.17 15.68
N THR A 281 12.30 -12.15 15.44
CA THR A 281 11.71 -12.35 14.11
C THR A 281 12.02 -11.17 13.18
N GLU A 282 12.16 -9.93 13.69
CA GLU A 282 12.54 -8.74 12.91
C GLU A 282 13.91 -8.93 12.24
N ALA A 283 14.90 -9.47 12.97
CA ALA A 283 16.23 -9.73 12.42
C ALA A 283 16.21 -10.75 11.27
N GLU A 284 15.44 -11.84 11.41
CA GLU A 284 15.28 -12.85 10.34
C GLU A 284 14.59 -12.27 9.10
N ILE A 285 13.54 -11.46 9.30
CA ILE A 285 12.84 -10.79 8.21
C ILE A 285 13.76 -9.79 7.51
N HIS A 286 14.53 -9.01 8.26
CA HIS A 286 15.47 -8.06 7.70
C HIS A 286 16.52 -8.74 6.84
N GLN A 287 17.10 -9.85 7.31
CA GLN A 287 18.05 -10.65 6.55
C GLN A 287 17.43 -11.22 5.26
N ALA A 288 16.21 -11.75 5.34
CA ALA A 288 15.47 -12.25 4.18
C ALA A 288 15.17 -11.14 3.15
N LEU A 289 14.82 -9.94 3.62
CA LEU A 289 14.59 -8.77 2.76
C LEU A 289 15.89 -8.30 2.11
N GLN A 290 17.01 -8.26 2.83
CA GLN A 290 18.30 -7.91 2.24
C GLN A 290 18.66 -8.87 1.09
N GLY A 291 18.54 -10.18 1.30
CA GLY A 291 18.74 -11.18 0.24
C GLY A 291 17.73 -11.03 -0.91
N LEU A 292 16.50 -10.60 -0.62
CA LEU A 292 15.50 -10.31 -1.65
C LEU A 292 15.88 -9.08 -2.48
N MET A 293 16.48 -8.05 -1.89
CA MET A 293 16.86 -6.79 -2.58
C MET A 293 18.08 -6.94 -3.49
N GLU A 294 18.94 -7.95 -3.28
CA GLU A 294 20.17 -8.14 -4.07
C GLU A 294 19.89 -8.17 -5.58
N ASN A 295 20.61 -7.35 -6.34
CA ASN A 295 20.52 -7.23 -7.80
C ASN A 295 19.13 -6.87 -8.33
N ARG A 296 18.29 -6.19 -7.52
CA ARG A 296 16.96 -5.73 -7.89
C ARG A 296 16.81 -4.24 -7.61
N THR A 297 16.12 -3.56 -8.52
CA THR A 297 15.70 -2.17 -8.29
C THR A 297 14.60 -2.18 -7.25
N THR A 298 14.84 -1.53 -6.11
CA THR A 298 13.95 -1.63 -4.94
C THR A 298 13.45 -0.28 -4.50
N PHE A 299 12.14 -0.15 -4.29
CA PHE A 299 11.52 0.97 -3.63
C PHE A 299 11.09 0.53 -2.23
N VAL A 300 11.55 1.25 -1.22
CA VAL A 300 11.23 0.99 0.19
C VAL A 300 10.42 2.16 0.74
N ILE A 301 9.17 1.93 1.12
CA ILE A 301 8.43 2.89 1.94
C ILE A 301 8.83 2.62 3.38
N ALA A 302 9.42 3.59 4.05
CA ALA A 302 9.89 3.43 5.42
C ALA A 302 9.37 4.52 6.34
N HIS A 303 9.03 4.09 7.54
CA HIS A 303 8.66 4.96 8.66
C HIS A 303 9.80 5.14 9.68
N ARG A 304 10.81 4.27 9.63
CA ARG A 304 12.01 4.33 10.48
C ARG A 304 13.23 4.71 9.67
N ILE A 305 14.03 5.64 10.17
CA ILE A 305 15.26 6.09 9.49
C ILE A 305 16.28 4.96 9.37
N GLN A 306 16.38 4.10 10.37
CA GLN A 306 17.29 2.96 10.37
C GLN A 306 17.11 2.04 9.15
N SER A 307 15.87 1.91 8.65
CA SER A 307 15.55 1.09 7.47
C SER A 307 16.01 1.70 6.13
N VAL A 308 16.44 2.97 6.13
CA VAL A 308 16.75 3.72 4.90
C VAL A 308 18.16 4.29 4.85
N MET A 309 18.96 4.14 5.91
CA MET A 309 20.31 4.70 5.99
C MET A 309 21.23 4.17 4.88
N ASP A 310 21.04 2.91 4.48
CA ASP A 310 21.83 2.24 3.45
C ASP A 310 21.25 2.38 2.04
N ALA A 311 20.19 3.20 1.86
CA ALA A 311 19.58 3.41 0.55
C ALA A 311 20.48 4.28 -0.35
N ASP A 312 20.55 3.93 -1.64
CA ASP A 312 21.30 4.69 -2.64
C ASP A 312 20.71 6.09 -2.89
N LEU A 313 19.39 6.21 -2.72
CA LEU A 313 18.67 7.47 -2.85
C LEU A 313 17.49 7.49 -1.87
N ILE A 314 17.41 8.54 -1.08
CA ILE A 314 16.28 8.81 -0.19
C ILE A 314 15.47 9.97 -0.78
N LEU A 315 14.17 9.76 -0.96
CA LEU A 315 13.22 10.78 -1.38
C LEU A 315 12.31 11.13 -0.20
N VAL A 316 12.39 12.37 0.25
CA VAL A 316 11.56 12.89 1.35
C VAL A 316 10.35 13.58 0.75
N LEU A 317 9.18 12.98 0.91
CA LEU A 317 7.92 13.49 0.36
C LEU A 317 7.16 14.31 1.41
N LYS A 318 6.63 15.44 0.97
CA LYS A 318 5.69 16.27 1.73
C LYS A 318 4.66 16.88 0.78
N ASP A 319 3.38 16.80 1.12
CA ASP A 319 2.27 17.38 0.36
C ASP A 319 2.31 17.02 -1.14
N GLY A 320 2.65 15.76 -1.46
CA GLY A 320 2.74 15.24 -2.82
C GLY A 320 3.94 15.71 -3.63
N ARG A 321 4.97 16.30 -3.01
CA ARG A 321 6.20 16.76 -3.67
C ARG A 321 7.44 16.15 -3.04
N VAL A 322 8.52 16.02 -3.80
CA VAL A 322 9.84 15.71 -3.26
C VAL A 322 10.42 17.00 -2.65
N LEU A 323 10.46 17.02 -1.33
CA LEU A 323 11.01 18.15 -0.57
C LEU A 323 12.53 18.13 -0.50
N GLN A 324 13.11 16.95 -0.30
CA GLN A 324 14.55 16.70 -0.24
C GLN A 324 14.86 15.35 -0.89
N HIS A 325 16.04 15.22 -1.46
CA HIS A 325 16.55 13.95 -1.98
C HIS A 325 18.07 13.89 -1.83
N GLY A 326 18.61 12.70 -1.70
CA GLY A 326 20.05 12.44 -1.55
C GLY A 326 20.32 11.16 -0.77
N THR A 327 21.58 10.89 -0.48
CA THR A 327 22.00 9.83 0.44
C THR A 327 21.76 10.25 1.91
N HIS A 328 21.86 9.30 2.83
CA HIS A 328 21.80 9.61 4.27
C HIS A 328 22.77 10.72 4.68
N ASP A 329 24.03 10.59 4.30
CA ASP A 329 25.07 11.55 4.66
C ASP A 329 24.82 12.95 4.08
N GLU A 330 24.38 13.03 2.83
CA GLU A 330 24.04 14.29 2.17
C GLU A 330 22.86 15.00 2.86
N LEU A 331 21.84 14.23 3.24
CA LEU A 331 20.65 14.77 3.91
C LEU A 331 20.93 15.15 5.37
N MET A 332 21.82 14.45 6.05
CA MET A 332 22.28 14.80 7.41
C MET A 332 23.19 16.03 7.43
N ALA A 333 23.96 16.28 6.37
CA ALA A 333 24.82 17.45 6.26
C ALA A 333 24.05 18.78 6.10
N GLN A 334 22.76 18.70 5.71
CA GLN A 334 21.92 19.87 5.44
C GLN A 334 20.81 20.00 6.50
N PRO A 335 20.48 21.25 6.95
CA PRO A 335 19.29 21.44 7.76
C PRO A 335 18.04 21.15 6.91
N GLY A 336 17.13 20.31 7.43
CA GLY A 336 15.93 19.97 6.68
C GLY A 336 15.01 19.00 7.41
N PHE A 337 13.94 18.61 6.73
CA PHE A 337 12.92 17.74 7.29
C PHE A 337 13.45 16.33 7.62
N TYR A 338 14.36 15.80 6.80
CA TYR A 338 15.00 14.50 7.06
C TYR A 338 15.75 14.49 8.39
N ARG A 339 16.61 15.51 8.63
CA ARG A 339 17.35 15.63 9.88
C ARG A 339 16.45 15.82 11.10
N GLN A 340 15.34 16.56 10.94
CA GLN A 340 14.36 16.72 12.02
C GLN A 340 13.72 15.39 12.42
N ILE A 341 13.36 14.55 11.44
CA ILE A 341 12.82 13.21 11.70
C ILE A 341 13.89 12.36 12.41
N TYR A 342 15.14 12.41 11.94
CA TYR A 342 16.26 11.68 12.55
C TYR A 342 16.43 12.04 14.03
N ASP A 343 16.55 13.35 14.31
CA ASP A 343 16.75 13.85 15.68
C ASP A 343 15.57 13.50 16.58
N LEU A 344 14.34 13.48 16.04
CA LEU A 344 13.14 13.08 16.78
C LEU A 344 13.15 11.59 17.12
N GLN A 345 13.40 10.72 16.14
CA GLN A 345 13.43 9.28 16.34
C GLN A 345 14.56 8.86 17.28
N ALA A 346 15.74 9.45 17.17
CA ALA A 346 16.86 9.20 18.06
C ALA A 346 16.54 9.56 19.54
N ARG A 347 15.86 10.69 19.77
CA ARG A 347 15.43 11.07 21.12
C ARG A 347 14.41 10.09 21.71
N MET A 348 13.41 9.67 20.91
CA MET A 348 12.41 8.71 21.36
C MET A 348 13.03 7.36 21.73
N GLU A 349 14.03 6.92 20.96
CA GLU A 349 14.77 5.68 21.25
C GLU A 349 15.60 5.79 22.52
N ASP A 350 16.30 6.91 22.74
CA ASP A 350 17.05 7.19 23.95
C ASP A 350 16.13 7.27 25.21
N GLU A 351 14.96 7.86 25.09
CA GLU A 351 13.97 7.94 26.17
C GLU A 351 13.43 6.55 26.52
N LEU A 352 13.05 5.76 25.51
CA LEU A 352 12.56 4.39 25.71
C LEU A 352 13.61 3.49 26.38
N GLN A 353 14.88 3.59 25.98
CA GLN A 353 15.97 2.83 26.62
C GLN A 353 16.16 3.22 28.08
N ARG A 354 16.03 4.50 28.42
CA ARG A 354 16.11 4.97 29.82
C ARG A 354 14.94 4.46 30.67
N GLU A 355 13.72 4.44 30.12
CA GLU A 355 12.56 3.90 30.82
C GLU A 355 12.68 2.39 31.08
N ILE A 356 13.18 1.62 30.11
CA ILE A 356 13.42 0.18 30.26
C ILE A 356 14.52 -0.07 31.30
N ALA A 357 15.60 0.70 31.29
CA ALA A 357 16.68 0.59 32.28
C ALA A 357 16.21 0.95 33.69
N GLY A 358 15.37 2.00 33.81
CA GLY A 358 14.81 2.44 35.12
C GLY A 358 13.70 1.54 35.69
N SER A 359 13.06 0.70 34.87
CA SER A 359 12.04 -0.26 35.32
C SER A 359 12.62 -1.59 35.81
N ASN A 360 13.92 -1.82 35.66
CA ASN A 360 14.64 -3.02 36.10
C ASN A 360 15.40 -2.80 37.45
N GLU A 361 15.31 -1.63 38.05
CA GLU A 361 15.74 -1.33 39.43
C GLU A 361 14.53 -1.30 40.40
#